data_1115fc5997e39a2f59d056717c4394a0
#
_entry.id   1115fc5997e39a2f59d056717c4394a0
#
_cell.length_a   1.000
_cell.length_b   1.000
_cell.length_c   1.000
_cell.angle_alpha   90.00
_cell.angle_beta   90.00
_cell.angle_gamma   90.00
#
_symmetry.space_group_name_H-M   'P 1'
#
loop_
_entity.id
_entity.type
_entity.pdbx_description
1 polymer ?
#
loop_
_entity_poly.entity_id
_entity_poly.type
_entity_poly.pdbx_seq_one_letter_code
_entity_poly.pdbx_strand_id
1 'polypeptide(L)'
;MIRPGFLDKASRQDLIELAQDGSAAHRLARRANALVLLDDGMSCTAVAKVLLLDDDTIRTWHRLYAEEGIEGLASFGYEGSACRLSEAQQDRLIAWITETLPRTTREVGAWIETECGIAYQGRSGLVALLHRLGMEHRKPKAVSRKLDPDKQAGFIAAYEDLLNHLADDEAVLFGDAVHPTHAVRPVGCWAPKDVPIAVAQASGRQRLNIHGAIDLETGKTRMLDVATVNAASTIMLLMAIEAMYPGKRMIHLFLDNARYHHAKLVQAWLARPGCRIKLHFIPTYCPHLDPIERLWGLMHKHITHNRCHKTFADFSGAILTFLREEVPRNWHAYCDAVSDNFRVISPKDFRILA
;
A
#
# COMPACT_ATOMS: atom_id res chain seq x y z
N MET A 1 21.56 45.33 -27.20
CA MET A 1 22.52 44.74 -26.21
C MET A 1 21.93 44.95 -24.84
N ILE A 2 21.82 43.91 -24.02
CA ILE A 2 21.32 44.02 -22.64
C ILE A 2 22.41 44.73 -21.84
N ARG A 3 22.03 45.76 -21.06
CA ARG A 3 23.00 46.49 -20.23
C ARG A 3 23.27 45.72 -18.93
N PRO A 4 24.53 45.57 -18.52
CA PRO A 4 24.86 44.97 -17.21
C PRO A 4 24.32 45.84 -16.04
N GLY A 5 24.11 45.21 -14.91
CA GLY A 5 23.61 45.91 -13.70
C GLY A 5 22.16 46.35 -13.81
N PHE A 6 21.32 45.59 -14.52
CA PHE A 6 19.90 45.89 -14.65
C PHE A 6 19.06 45.35 -13.46
N LEU A 7 19.65 44.52 -12.61
CA LEU A 7 19.01 44.01 -11.38
C LEU A 7 19.38 44.93 -10.20
N ASP A 8 18.39 45.27 -9.38
CA ASP A 8 18.66 45.85 -8.07
C ASP A 8 19.19 44.77 -7.11
N LYS A 9 19.67 45.20 -5.96
CA LYS A 9 20.33 44.30 -4.99
C LYS A 9 19.39 43.20 -4.46
N ALA A 10 18.10 43.51 -4.24
CA ALA A 10 17.10 42.56 -3.74
C ALA A 10 16.74 41.53 -4.81
N SER A 11 16.35 41.98 -6.00
CA SER A 11 16.03 41.11 -7.14
C SER A 11 17.17 40.19 -7.53
N ARG A 12 18.42 40.70 -7.44
CA ARG A 12 19.61 39.85 -7.70
C ARG A 12 19.76 38.75 -6.65
N GLN A 13 19.51 39.06 -5.37
CA GLN A 13 19.58 38.09 -4.29
C GLN A 13 18.51 37.02 -4.44
N ASP A 14 17.28 37.42 -4.74
CA ASP A 14 16.16 36.50 -4.98
C ASP A 14 16.45 35.50 -6.14
N LEU A 15 17.06 36.01 -7.23
CA LEU A 15 17.45 35.16 -8.35
C LEU A 15 18.59 34.21 -8.02
N ILE A 16 19.54 34.62 -7.16
CA ILE A 16 20.64 33.76 -6.70
C ILE A 16 20.05 32.65 -5.79
N GLU A 17 19.17 32.99 -4.87
CA GLU A 17 18.51 32.03 -3.99
C GLU A 17 17.70 31.00 -4.81
N LEU A 18 16.92 31.49 -5.79
CA LEU A 18 16.15 30.64 -6.70
C LEU A 18 17.05 29.71 -7.54
N ALA A 19 18.22 30.20 -7.96
CA ALA A 19 19.19 29.41 -8.72
C ALA A 19 19.86 28.32 -7.89
N GLN A 20 19.99 28.54 -6.57
CA GLN A 20 20.61 27.62 -5.61
C GLN A 20 19.60 26.68 -4.93
N ASP A 21 18.31 26.96 -5.05
CA ASP A 21 17.25 26.13 -4.46
C ASP A 21 17.16 24.77 -5.14
N GLY A 22 17.65 23.73 -4.45
CA GLY A 22 17.56 22.34 -4.92
C GLY A 22 16.14 21.79 -5.05
N SER A 23 15.13 22.46 -4.49
CA SER A 23 13.71 22.12 -4.62
C SER A 23 13.03 22.83 -5.79
N ALA A 24 13.61 23.92 -6.30
CA ALA A 24 13.09 24.66 -7.43
C ALA A 24 13.11 23.80 -8.71
N ALA A 25 12.10 23.99 -9.56
CA ALA A 25 12.09 23.31 -10.85
C ALA A 25 13.38 23.67 -11.63
N HIS A 26 14.13 22.67 -12.06
CA HIS A 26 15.43 22.81 -12.76
C HIS A 26 15.39 23.86 -13.90
N ARG A 27 14.23 23.97 -14.58
CA ARG A 27 14.02 24.99 -15.63
C ARG A 27 14.04 26.41 -15.09
N LEU A 28 13.48 26.62 -13.90
CA LEU A 28 13.40 27.96 -13.28
C LEU A 28 14.76 28.39 -12.75
N ALA A 29 15.47 27.51 -12.03
CA ALA A 29 16.82 27.74 -11.58
C ALA A 29 17.75 28.09 -12.75
N ARG A 30 17.60 27.40 -13.89
CA ARG A 30 18.39 27.68 -15.09
C ARG A 30 18.10 29.05 -15.69
N ARG A 31 16.85 29.55 -15.67
CA ARG A 31 16.46 30.89 -16.10
C ARG A 31 17.01 31.95 -15.17
N ALA A 32 16.95 31.72 -13.86
CA ALA A 32 17.53 32.60 -12.86
C ALA A 32 19.05 32.77 -13.04
N ASN A 33 19.78 31.65 -13.23
CA ASN A 33 21.20 31.68 -13.54
C ASN A 33 21.51 32.52 -14.78
N ALA A 34 20.73 32.40 -15.84
CA ALA A 34 20.94 33.16 -17.07
C ALA A 34 20.87 34.68 -16.81
N LEU A 35 19.91 35.12 -15.99
CA LEU A 35 19.73 36.55 -15.69
C LEU A 35 20.84 37.08 -14.80
N VAL A 36 21.29 36.31 -13.82
CA VAL A 36 22.44 36.69 -12.98
C VAL A 36 23.70 36.86 -13.84
N LEU A 37 23.98 35.93 -14.75
CA LEU A 37 25.13 36.00 -15.67
C LEU A 37 25.04 37.20 -16.64
N LEU A 38 23.83 37.57 -17.10
CA LEU A 38 23.61 38.75 -17.92
C LEU A 38 23.89 40.04 -17.09
N ASP A 39 23.42 40.08 -15.85
CA ASP A 39 23.65 41.19 -14.93
C ASP A 39 25.13 41.40 -14.62
N ASP A 40 25.89 40.32 -14.52
CA ASP A 40 27.35 40.29 -14.39
C ASP A 40 28.10 40.77 -15.65
N GLY A 41 27.39 41.13 -16.70
CA GLY A 41 27.95 41.69 -17.93
C GLY A 41 28.29 40.66 -19.04
N MET A 42 27.90 39.41 -18.88
CA MET A 42 28.03 38.43 -19.97
C MET A 42 27.08 38.77 -21.11
N SER A 43 27.54 38.61 -22.36
CA SER A 43 26.66 38.74 -23.53
C SER A 43 25.67 37.56 -23.63
N CYS A 44 24.51 37.78 -24.29
CA CYS A 44 23.54 36.69 -24.54
C CYS A 44 24.19 35.47 -25.20
N THR A 45 25.11 35.68 -26.13
CA THR A 45 25.86 34.62 -26.80
C THR A 45 26.77 33.88 -25.84
N ALA A 46 27.43 34.60 -24.89
CA ALA A 46 28.29 33.98 -23.90
C ALA A 46 27.47 33.14 -22.89
N VAL A 47 26.34 33.67 -22.39
CA VAL A 47 25.43 32.95 -21.49
C VAL A 47 24.82 31.73 -22.21
N ALA A 48 24.40 31.87 -23.46
CA ALA A 48 23.88 30.78 -24.27
C ALA A 48 24.89 29.64 -24.41
N LYS A 49 26.16 29.98 -24.65
CA LYS A 49 27.26 29.00 -24.72
C LYS A 49 27.48 28.29 -23.39
N VAL A 50 27.45 28.97 -22.25
CA VAL A 50 27.61 28.39 -20.92
C VAL A 50 26.45 27.45 -20.59
N LEU A 51 25.22 27.85 -20.93
CA LEU A 51 24.02 27.10 -20.60
C LEU A 51 23.62 26.08 -21.68
N LEU A 52 24.40 25.96 -22.77
CA LEU A 52 24.10 25.08 -23.93
C LEU A 52 22.71 25.38 -24.53
N LEU A 53 22.46 26.65 -24.86
CA LEU A 53 21.22 27.17 -25.42
C LEU A 53 21.51 28.07 -26.64
N ASP A 54 20.48 28.58 -27.27
CA ASP A 54 20.56 29.65 -28.24
C ASP A 54 20.40 31.01 -27.55
N ASP A 55 20.95 32.03 -28.18
CA ASP A 55 20.95 33.40 -27.61
C ASP A 55 19.57 34.07 -27.69
N ASP A 56 18.65 33.63 -28.56
CA ASP A 56 17.28 34.11 -28.59
C ASP A 56 16.47 33.61 -27.40
N THR A 57 16.76 32.39 -26.91
CA THR A 57 16.21 31.88 -25.65
C THR A 57 16.61 32.78 -24.48
N ILE A 58 17.88 33.22 -24.41
CA ILE A 58 18.38 34.09 -23.34
C ILE A 58 17.69 35.47 -23.41
N ARG A 59 17.55 36.05 -24.62
CA ARG A 59 16.82 37.30 -24.80
C ARG A 59 15.34 37.20 -24.41
N THR A 60 14.71 36.05 -24.70
CA THR A 60 13.33 35.80 -24.32
C THR A 60 13.17 35.75 -22.81
N TRP A 61 14.07 35.08 -22.09
CA TRP A 61 14.02 35.03 -20.61
C TRP A 61 14.23 36.40 -19.97
N HIS A 62 15.16 37.18 -20.49
CA HIS A 62 15.35 38.56 -20.04
C HIS A 62 14.08 39.41 -20.26
N ARG A 63 13.42 39.31 -21.42
CA ARG A 63 12.20 40.01 -21.69
C ARG A 63 11.06 39.60 -20.74
N LEU A 64 10.84 38.30 -20.54
CA LEU A 64 9.83 37.78 -19.60
C LEU A 64 10.06 38.32 -18.18
N TYR A 65 11.32 38.38 -17.76
CA TYR A 65 11.65 38.93 -16.46
C TYR A 65 11.43 40.45 -16.39
N ALA A 66 11.77 41.15 -17.44
CA ALA A 66 11.56 42.63 -17.51
C ALA A 66 10.08 43.02 -17.52
N GLU A 67 9.21 42.18 -18.07
CA GLU A 67 7.76 42.41 -18.18
C GLU A 67 7.02 41.99 -16.88
N GLU A 68 7.35 40.85 -16.28
CA GLU A 68 6.54 40.22 -15.22
C GLU A 68 7.40 39.73 -14.01
N GLY A 69 8.68 40.09 -13.95
CA GLY A 69 9.56 39.64 -12.84
C GLY A 69 9.76 38.13 -12.76
N ILE A 70 9.88 37.63 -11.54
CA ILE A 70 10.07 36.19 -11.27
C ILE A 70 8.87 35.37 -11.74
N GLU A 71 7.65 35.91 -11.69
CA GLU A 71 6.44 35.25 -12.17
C GLU A 71 6.51 35.00 -13.68
N GLY A 72 7.01 35.95 -14.45
CA GLY A 72 7.25 35.76 -15.88
C GLY A 72 8.29 34.66 -16.17
N LEU A 73 9.30 34.52 -15.33
CA LEU A 73 10.24 33.40 -15.42
C LEU A 73 9.61 32.07 -15.06
N ALA A 74 8.68 32.03 -14.11
CA ALA A 74 7.94 30.84 -13.72
C ALA A 74 6.88 30.44 -14.76
N SER A 75 6.40 31.41 -15.55
CA SER A 75 5.52 31.18 -16.68
C SER A 75 6.27 30.45 -17.80
N PHE A 76 6.06 29.14 -17.91
CA PHE A 76 6.75 28.38 -18.94
C PHE A 76 6.10 28.50 -20.33
N GLY A 77 4.99 29.24 -20.44
CA GLY A 77 4.27 29.42 -21.72
C GLY A 77 3.85 28.10 -22.41
N TYR A 78 4.05 26.99 -21.70
CA TYR A 78 3.73 25.67 -22.18
C TYR A 78 2.43 25.19 -21.52
N GLU A 79 1.33 25.55 -22.08
CA GLU A 79 0.00 25.06 -21.67
C GLU A 79 -0.20 23.56 -21.97
N GLY A 80 0.85 22.85 -22.34
CA GLY A 80 0.78 21.49 -22.84
C GLY A 80 0.15 21.44 -24.25
N SER A 81 0.21 20.31 -24.91
CA SER A 81 -0.59 20.15 -26.12
C SER A 81 -2.07 20.12 -25.74
N ALA A 82 -2.89 20.91 -26.43
CA ALA A 82 -4.34 20.90 -26.27
C ALA A 82 -4.88 19.48 -26.28
N CYS A 83 -5.85 19.21 -25.40
CA CYS A 83 -6.48 17.89 -25.37
C CYS A 83 -7.18 17.68 -26.76
N ARG A 84 -6.97 16.51 -27.35
CA ARG A 84 -7.61 16.17 -28.62
C ARG A 84 -9.12 15.99 -28.52
N LEU A 85 -9.62 15.72 -27.28
CA LEU A 85 -11.05 15.66 -26.98
C LEU A 85 -11.55 17.02 -26.52
N SER A 86 -12.72 17.45 -27.01
CA SER A 86 -13.45 18.58 -26.45
C SER A 86 -13.90 18.31 -25.01
N GLU A 87 -14.24 19.32 -24.23
CA GLU A 87 -14.74 19.19 -22.86
C GLU A 87 -15.95 18.23 -22.79
N ALA A 88 -16.94 18.39 -23.68
CA ALA A 88 -18.09 17.51 -23.75
C ALA A 88 -17.71 16.03 -24.03
N GLN A 89 -16.67 15.80 -24.85
CA GLN A 89 -16.16 14.44 -25.09
C GLN A 89 -15.41 13.89 -23.91
N GLN A 90 -14.68 14.72 -23.15
CA GLN A 90 -14.02 14.34 -21.90
C GLN A 90 -15.04 13.94 -20.84
N ASP A 91 -16.11 14.71 -20.67
CA ASP A 91 -17.20 14.41 -19.71
C ASP A 91 -17.89 13.08 -20.05
N ARG A 92 -18.17 12.84 -21.33
CA ARG A 92 -18.73 11.55 -21.79
C ARG A 92 -17.77 10.39 -21.50
N LEU A 93 -16.48 10.59 -21.72
CA LEU A 93 -15.47 9.58 -21.44
C LEU A 93 -15.37 9.29 -19.93
N ILE A 94 -15.39 10.31 -19.10
CA ILE A 94 -15.41 10.19 -17.63
C ILE A 94 -16.64 9.41 -17.18
N ALA A 95 -17.81 9.76 -17.68
CA ALA A 95 -19.07 9.08 -17.37
C ALA A 95 -19.00 7.60 -17.76
N TRP A 96 -18.57 7.30 -18.99
CA TRP A 96 -18.44 5.93 -19.47
C TRP A 96 -17.40 5.11 -18.65
N ILE A 97 -16.20 5.66 -18.40
CA ILE A 97 -15.19 4.99 -17.57
C ILE A 97 -15.75 4.73 -16.18
N THR A 98 -16.44 5.71 -15.62
CA THR A 98 -17.02 5.60 -14.28
C THR A 98 -18.08 4.48 -14.23
N GLU A 99 -18.87 4.30 -15.27
CA GLU A 99 -19.91 3.28 -15.36
C GLU A 99 -19.33 1.89 -15.65
N THR A 100 -18.48 1.77 -16.66
CA THR A 100 -18.05 0.48 -17.22
C THR A 100 -16.76 -0.07 -16.61
N LEU A 101 -15.91 0.80 -16.04
CA LEU A 101 -14.62 0.47 -15.43
C LEU A 101 -13.73 -0.37 -16.36
N PRO A 102 -13.33 0.16 -17.51
CA PRO A 102 -12.54 -0.56 -18.50
C PRO A 102 -11.23 -1.04 -17.89
N ARG A 103 -10.83 -2.28 -18.19
CA ARG A 103 -9.66 -2.92 -17.61
C ARG A 103 -8.36 -2.54 -18.31
N THR A 104 -8.43 -2.07 -19.54
CA THR A 104 -7.26 -1.79 -20.36
C THR A 104 -7.38 -0.45 -21.09
N THR A 105 -6.23 0.17 -21.35
CA THR A 105 -6.15 1.36 -22.20
C THR A 105 -6.61 1.10 -23.64
N ARG A 106 -6.57 -0.16 -24.12
CA ARG A 106 -7.10 -0.55 -25.42
C ARG A 106 -8.62 -0.37 -25.49
N GLU A 107 -9.36 -0.79 -24.47
CA GLU A 107 -10.81 -0.58 -24.36
C GLU A 107 -11.14 0.92 -24.38
N VAL A 108 -10.39 1.73 -23.63
CA VAL A 108 -10.56 3.19 -23.62
C VAL A 108 -10.29 3.78 -25.01
N GLY A 109 -9.20 3.36 -25.66
CA GLY A 109 -8.87 3.84 -27.01
C GLY A 109 -9.93 3.48 -28.04
N ALA A 110 -10.44 2.25 -28.01
CA ALA A 110 -11.50 1.80 -28.91
C ALA A 110 -12.80 2.59 -28.71
N TRP A 111 -13.17 2.87 -27.46
CA TRP A 111 -14.35 3.69 -27.17
C TRP A 111 -14.18 5.13 -27.71
N ILE A 112 -13.00 5.75 -27.47
CA ILE A 112 -12.72 7.11 -27.99
C ILE A 112 -12.79 7.12 -29.52
N GLU A 113 -12.24 6.12 -30.18
CA GLU A 113 -12.27 6.02 -31.63
C GLU A 113 -13.71 5.88 -32.15
N THR A 114 -14.51 5.02 -31.52
CA THR A 114 -15.91 4.79 -31.92
C THR A 114 -16.79 6.01 -31.65
N GLU A 115 -16.69 6.61 -30.46
CA GLU A 115 -17.61 7.65 -30.01
C GLU A 115 -17.18 9.08 -30.36
N CYS A 116 -15.87 9.29 -30.55
CA CYS A 116 -15.32 10.61 -30.81
C CYS A 116 -14.63 10.72 -32.18
N GLY A 117 -14.43 9.61 -32.88
CA GLY A 117 -13.72 9.60 -34.18
C GLY A 117 -12.22 9.90 -34.07
N ILE A 118 -11.63 9.76 -32.86
CA ILE A 118 -10.25 10.15 -32.60
C ILE A 118 -9.42 8.91 -32.24
N ALA A 119 -8.49 8.53 -33.13
CA ALA A 119 -7.57 7.43 -32.88
C ALA A 119 -6.32 7.90 -32.14
N TYR A 120 -5.97 7.20 -31.04
CA TYR A 120 -4.71 7.36 -30.30
C TYR A 120 -3.70 6.31 -30.78
N GLN A 121 -2.58 6.74 -31.35
CA GLN A 121 -1.57 5.85 -31.91
C GLN A 121 -0.73 5.10 -30.86
N GLY A 122 -0.78 5.51 -29.58
CA GLY A 122 0.05 4.91 -28.54
C GLY A 122 -0.58 4.92 -27.17
N ARG A 123 -0.16 3.92 -26.36
CA ARG A 123 -0.59 3.75 -24.97
C ARG A 123 -0.25 4.98 -24.10
N SER A 124 0.91 5.60 -24.32
CA SER A 124 1.38 6.74 -23.52
C SER A 124 0.43 7.95 -23.62
N GLY A 125 -0.09 8.23 -24.80
CA GLY A 125 -1.07 9.31 -25.01
C GLY A 125 -2.40 9.06 -24.29
N LEU A 126 -2.88 7.80 -24.28
CA LEU A 126 -4.08 7.40 -23.52
C LEU A 126 -3.85 7.48 -22.01
N VAL A 127 -2.70 7.01 -21.51
CA VAL A 127 -2.35 7.11 -20.09
C VAL A 127 -2.25 8.56 -19.64
N ALA A 128 -1.61 9.42 -20.44
CA ALA A 128 -1.52 10.86 -20.15
C ALA A 128 -2.91 11.53 -20.12
N LEU A 129 -3.81 11.16 -21.06
CA LEU A 129 -5.19 11.62 -21.04
C LEU A 129 -5.92 11.19 -19.77
N LEU A 130 -5.83 9.90 -19.41
CA LEU A 130 -6.50 9.35 -18.23
C LEU A 130 -6.02 10.04 -16.95
N HIS A 131 -4.71 10.25 -16.77
CA HIS A 131 -4.18 10.97 -15.62
C HIS A 131 -4.66 12.43 -15.57
N ARG A 132 -4.73 13.12 -16.73
CA ARG A 132 -5.26 14.49 -16.82
C ARG A 132 -6.73 14.56 -16.40
N LEU A 133 -7.51 13.51 -16.70
CA LEU A 133 -8.91 13.37 -16.29
C LEU A 133 -9.07 12.84 -14.84
N GLY A 134 -7.98 12.74 -14.06
CA GLY A 134 -8.02 12.26 -12.68
C GLY A 134 -8.24 10.76 -12.54
N MET A 135 -8.04 9.98 -13.61
CA MET A 135 -8.21 8.53 -13.61
C MET A 135 -6.90 7.84 -13.25
N GLU A 136 -7.00 6.78 -12.43
CA GLU A 136 -5.89 5.95 -11.98
C GLU A 136 -6.22 4.46 -12.19
N HIS A 137 -5.24 3.67 -12.62
CA HIS A 137 -5.42 2.23 -12.73
C HIS A 137 -5.36 1.58 -11.36
N ARG A 138 -6.49 1.11 -10.84
CA ARG A 138 -6.64 0.52 -9.50
C ARG A 138 -7.15 -0.90 -9.57
N LYS A 139 -6.63 -1.73 -8.65
CA LYS A 139 -7.21 -3.05 -8.40
C LYS A 139 -8.35 -2.92 -7.39
N PRO A 140 -9.59 -3.31 -7.74
CA PRO A 140 -10.70 -3.31 -6.79
C PRO A 140 -10.40 -4.19 -5.57
N LYS A 141 -10.85 -3.75 -4.40
CA LYS A 141 -10.82 -4.56 -3.18
C LYS A 141 -12.09 -5.40 -3.11
N ALA A 142 -11.95 -6.67 -2.75
CA ALA A 142 -13.11 -7.48 -2.41
C ALA A 142 -13.65 -7.03 -1.04
N VAL A 143 -14.90 -6.60 -1.02
CA VAL A 143 -15.60 -6.17 0.19
C VAL A 143 -16.84 -7.04 0.35
N SER A 144 -17.05 -7.64 1.52
CA SER A 144 -18.22 -8.44 1.77
C SER A 144 -19.51 -7.59 1.77
N ARG A 145 -20.53 -8.06 1.05
CA ARG A 145 -21.87 -7.42 1.10
C ARG A 145 -22.53 -7.53 2.48
N LYS A 146 -22.01 -8.40 3.35
CA LYS A 146 -22.55 -8.67 4.70
C LYS A 146 -21.80 -7.91 5.80
N LEU A 147 -20.96 -6.94 5.43
CA LEU A 147 -20.33 -6.05 6.41
C LEU A 147 -21.39 -5.25 7.16
N ASP A 148 -21.24 -5.23 8.47
CA ASP A 148 -22.11 -4.51 9.39
C ASP A 148 -21.25 -3.47 10.15
N PRO A 149 -21.33 -2.19 9.78
CA PRO A 149 -20.53 -1.14 10.42
C PRO A 149 -20.80 -0.97 11.91
N ASP A 150 -22.05 -1.19 12.34
CA ASP A 150 -22.44 -1.02 13.75
C ASP A 150 -21.80 -2.12 14.61
N LYS A 151 -21.79 -3.36 14.12
CA LYS A 151 -21.10 -4.46 14.80
C LYS A 151 -19.59 -4.26 14.85
N GLN A 152 -19.00 -3.68 13.80
CA GLN A 152 -17.59 -3.33 13.81
C GLN A 152 -17.29 -2.26 14.85
N ALA A 153 -18.08 -1.18 14.88
CA ALA A 153 -17.92 -0.11 15.85
C ALA A 153 -18.09 -0.63 17.30
N GLY A 154 -19.11 -1.47 17.53
CA GLY A 154 -19.32 -2.11 18.83
C GLY A 154 -18.15 -3.01 19.26
N PHE A 155 -17.58 -3.77 18.32
CA PHE A 155 -16.40 -4.59 18.58
C PHE A 155 -15.19 -3.74 18.94
N ILE A 156 -14.90 -2.70 18.14
CA ILE A 156 -13.76 -1.79 18.38
C ILE A 156 -13.90 -1.14 19.75
N ALA A 157 -15.07 -0.59 20.09
CA ALA A 157 -15.32 0.03 21.39
C ALA A 157 -15.12 -0.97 22.55
N ALA A 158 -15.61 -2.20 22.41
CA ALA A 158 -15.44 -3.24 23.43
C ALA A 158 -13.98 -3.70 23.58
N TYR A 159 -13.24 -3.71 22.47
CA TYR A 159 -11.80 -4.01 22.48
C TYR A 159 -10.99 -2.90 23.15
N GLU A 160 -11.24 -1.64 22.80
CA GLU A 160 -10.60 -0.48 23.42
C GLU A 160 -10.92 -0.39 24.93
N ASP A 161 -12.16 -0.65 25.32
CA ASP A 161 -12.56 -0.70 26.74
C ASP A 161 -11.81 -1.80 27.47
N LEU A 162 -11.68 -3.00 26.87
CA LEU A 162 -10.89 -4.08 27.44
C LEU A 162 -9.42 -3.67 27.64
N LEU A 163 -8.79 -3.05 26.66
CA LEU A 163 -7.40 -2.61 26.75
C LEU A 163 -7.20 -1.53 27.83
N ASN A 164 -8.14 -0.59 27.93
CA ASN A 164 -8.08 0.49 28.92
C ASN A 164 -8.22 -0.01 30.38
N HIS A 165 -8.80 -1.20 30.57
CA HIS A 165 -8.99 -1.82 31.90
C HIS A 165 -8.19 -3.11 32.09
N LEU A 166 -7.28 -3.43 31.14
CA LEU A 166 -6.48 -4.64 31.20
C LEU A 166 -5.52 -4.61 32.39
N ALA A 167 -5.57 -5.63 33.22
CA ALA A 167 -4.67 -5.76 34.36
C ALA A 167 -3.31 -6.34 33.92
N ASP A 168 -2.24 -6.02 34.67
CA ASP A 168 -0.88 -6.50 34.38
C ASP A 168 -0.77 -8.04 34.37
N ASP A 169 -1.67 -8.72 35.09
CA ASP A 169 -1.75 -10.17 35.14
C ASP A 169 -2.70 -10.78 34.09
N GLU A 170 -3.09 -10.02 33.10
CA GLU A 170 -3.89 -10.46 31.97
C GLU A 170 -3.08 -10.39 30.66
N ALA A 171 -3.53 -11.07 29.60
CA ALA A 171 -2.91 -11.06 28.30
C ALA A 171 -3.99 -11.03 27.20
N VAL A 172 -3.68 -10.42 26.06
CA VAL A 172 -4.56 -10.35 24.89
C VAL A 172 -3.88 -10.97 23.69
N LEU A 173 -4.55 -11.93 23.06
CA LEU A 173 -4.07 -12.62 21.87
C LEU A 173 -5.12 -12.60 20.77
N PHE A 174 -4.66 -12.71 19.53
CA PHE A 174 -5.48 -12.95 18.35
C PHE A 174 -5.13 -14.31 17.77
N GLY A 175 -6.14 -15.08 17.41
CA GLY A 175 -5.97 -16.43 16.91
C GLY A 175 -6.77 -16.71 15.66
N ASP A 176 -6.19 -17.48 14.75
CA ASP A 176 -6.81 -17.89 13.48
C ASP A 176 -6.12 -19.13 12.92
N ALA A 177 -6.67 -19.69 11.85
CA ALA A 177 -6.09 -20.81 11.14
C ALA A 177 -5.74 -20.44 9.69
N VAL A 178 -4.53 -20.81 9.26
CA VAL A 178 -4.08 -20.60 7.88
C VAL A 178 -3.68 -21.91 7.21
N HIS A 179 -3.91 -21.97 5.90
CA HIS A 179 -3.71 -23.17 5.09
C HIS A 179 -2.78 -22.92 3.90
N PRO A 180 -1.49 -22.58 4.11
CA PRO A 180 -0.58 -22.35 3.01
C PRO A 180 -0.34 -23.64 2.20
N THR A 181 -0.44 -23.52 0.89
CA THR A 181 -0.15 -24.61 -0.04
C THR A 181 1.32 -24.57 -0.46
N HIS A 182 1.93 -25.76 -0.65
CA HIS A 182 3.29 -25.89 -1.18
C HIS A 182 3.36 -25.47 -2.64
N ALA A 183 3.26 -24.17 -2.85
CA ALA A 183 3.34 -23.51 -4.15
C ALA A 183 4.03 -22.15 -4.01
N VAL A 184 4.78 -21.78 -5.03
CA VAL A 184 5.36 -20.43 -5.12
C VAL A 184 4.24 -19.43 -5.41
N ARG A 185 4.37 -18.23 -4.86
CA ARG A 185 3.50 -17.08 -5.19
C ARG A 185 4.32 -16.06 -5.98
N PRO A 186 4.24 -16.05 -7.32
CA PRO A 186 4.93 -15.07 -8.12
C PRO A 186 4.42 -13.66 -7.84
N VAL A 187 5.33 -12.75 -7.55
CA VAL A 187 5.05 -11.31 -7.35
C VAL A 187 6.04 -10.50 -8.16
N GLY A 188 5.67 -9.27 -8.52
CA GLY A 188 6.56 -8.36 -9.23
C GLY A 188 7.87 -8.15 -8.47
N CYS A 189 9.00 -8.14 -9.19
CA CYS A 189 10.33 -7.86 -8.66
C CYS A 189 11.14 -7.04 -9.66
N TRP A 190 12.19 -6.39 -9.17
CA TRP A 190 13.15 -5.72 -10.04
C TRP A 190 14.07 -6.76 -10.70
N ALA A 191 14.19 -6.67 -12.01
CA ALA A 191 15.02 -7.58 -12.80
C ALA A 191 15.61 -6.84 -14.01
N PRO A 192 16.71 -7.32 -14.61
CA PRO A 192 17.23 -6.79 -15.86
C PRO A 192 16.18 -6.84 -16.95
N LYS A 193 16.06 -5.76 -17.75
CA LYS A 193 14.99 -5.57 -18.73
C LYS A 193 14.93 -6.67 -19.79
N ASP A 194 16.09 -7.14 -20.20
CA ASP A 194 16.24 -8.04 -21.36
C ASP A 194 16.42 -9.51 -20.96
N VAL A 195 16.25 -9.83 -19.68
CA VAL A 195 16.37 -11.19 -19.16
C VAL A 195 15.02 -11.73 -18.74
N PRO A 196 14.45 -12.73 -19.44
CA PRO A 196 13.26 -13.42 -18.97
C PRO A 196 13.52 -14.08 -17.61
N ILE A 197 12.68 -13.81 -16.62
CA ILE A 197 12.77 -14.40 -15.30
C ILE A 197 11.61 -15.34 -15.05
N ALA A 198 11.90 -16.45 -14.40
CA ALA A 198 10.90 -17.43 -13.97
C ALA A 198 11.25 -17.95 -12.58
N VAL A 199 10.26 -18.37 -11.82
CA VAL A 199 10.44 -19.05 -10.55
C VAL A 199 9.99 -20.50 -10.74
N ALA A 200 10.83 -21.45 -10.31
CA ALA A 200 10.46 -22.86 -10.32
C ALA A 200 9.22 -23.09 -9.45
N GLN A 201 8.30 -23.92 -9.91
CA GLN A 201 7.09 -24.24 -9.16
C GLN A 201 7.14 -25.70 -8.70
N ALA A 202 6.84 -25.92 -7.43
CA ALA A 202 6.61 -27.26 -6.92
C ALA A 202 5.29 -27.82 -7.49
N SER A 203 5.31 -29.07 -7.94
CA SER A 203 4.14 -29.74 -8.52
C SER A 203 3.14 -30.24 -7.48
N GLY A 204 3.46 -30.09 -6.18
CA GLY A 204 2.68 -30.66 -5.08
C GLY A 204 1.42 -29.85 -4.74
N ARG A 205 0.34 -30.59 -4.40
CA ARG A 205 -0.90 -30.03 -3.85
C ARG A 205 -0.93 -30.10 -2.32
N GLN A 206 0.22 -30.34 -1.69
CA GLN A 206 0.32 -30.48 -0.25
C GLN A 206 0.05 -29.14 0.43
N ARG A 207 -0.65 -29.20 1.55
CA ARG A 207 -1.10 -28.05 2.33
C ARG A 207 -0.67 -28.22 3.78
N LEU A 208 -0.07 -27.20 4.36
CA LEU A 208 0.18 -27.12 5.78
C LEU A 208 -1.07 -26.52 6.46
N ASN A 209 -1.50 -27.08 7.59
CA ASN A 209 -2.59 -26.50 8.36
C ASN A 209 -2.01 -25.97 9.66
N ILE A 210 -2.03 -24.66 9.81
CA ILE A 210 -1.53 -24.00 11.03
C ILE A 210 -2.75 -23.45 11.77
N HIS A 211 -2.87 -23.81 13.06
CA HIS A 211 -3.79 -23.18 13.99
C HIS A 211 -2.95 -22.39 14.98
N GLY A 212 -3.07 -21.06 15.00
CA GLY A 212 -2.12 -20.22 15.70
C GLY A 212 -2.73 -19.05 16.43
N ALA A 213 -1.92 -18.45 17.30
CA ALA A 213 -2.23 -17.21 18.00
C ALA A 213 -0.98 -16.34 18.14
N ILE A 214 -1.20 -15.02 18.22
CA ILE A 214 -0.18 -14.00 18.44
C ILE A 214 -0.62 -13.05 19.55
N ASP A 215 0.33 -12.67 20.39
CA ASP A 215 0.27 -11.58 21.34
C ASP A 215 0.90 -10.34 20.70
N LEU A 216 0.13 -9.28 20.50
CA LEU A 216 0.61 -8.07 19.81
C LEU A 216 1.52 -7.20 20.69
N GLU A 217 1.42 -7.30 21.99
CA GLU A 217 2.28 -6.56 22.91
C GLU A 217 3.71 -7.12 22.89
N THR A 218 3.83 -8.43 22.97
CA THR A 218 5.13 -9.10 23.13
C THR A 218 5.69 -9.72 21.86
N GLY A 219 4.87 -9.86 20.82
CA GLY A 219 5.20 -10.60 19.59
C GLY A 219 5.29 -12.12 19.78
N LYS A 220 4.94 -12.63 20.95
CA LYS A 220 4.93 -14.08 21.21
C LYS A 220 3.87 -14.76 20.36
N THR A 221 4.25 -15.86 19.75
CA THR A 221 3.35 -16.66 18.92
C THR A 221 3.21 -18.07 19.47
N ARG A 222 2.04 -18.66 19.25
CA ARG A 222 1.81 -20.10 19.44
C ARG A 222 1.22 -20.65 18.15
N MET A 223 2.00 -21.46 17.44
CA MET A 223 1.64 -21.99 16.11
C MET A 223 1.67 -23.51 16.16
N LEU A 224 0.53 -24.13 15.96
CA LEU A 224 0.37 -25.59 15.92
C LEU A 224 0.25 -26.04 14.46
N ASP A 225 1.08 -26.99 14.06
CA ASP A 225 0.90 -27.77 12.85
C ASP A 225 -0.08 -28.90 13.18
N VAL A 226 -1.22 -28.91 12.49
CA VAL A 226 -2.32 -29.82 12.77
C VAL A 226 -2.79 -30.53 11.51
N ALA A 227 -3.16 -31.80 11.65
CA ALA A 227 -3.71 -32.55 10.53
C ALA A 227 -5.00 -31.90 9.99
N THR A 228 -5.84 -31.41 10.90
CA THR A 228 -7.12 -30.77 10.57
C THR A 228 -7.44 -29.69 11.59
N VAL A 229 -7.93 -28.55 11.12
CA VAL A 229 -8.45 -27.49 11.98
C VAL A 229 -9.90 -27.85 12.35
N ASN A 230 -10.13 -28.06 13.65
CA ASN A 230 -11.41 -28.47 14.22
C ASN A 230 -11.47 -28.18 15.74
N ALA A 231 -12.52 -28.61 16.41
CA ALA A 231 -12.68 -28.42 17.86
C ALA A 231 -11.53 -29.01 18.69
N ALA A 232 -10.97 -30.15 18.28
CA ALA A 232 -9.85 -30.76 18.99
C ALA A 232 -8.57 -29.91 18.86
N SER A 233 -8.25 -29.45 17.64
CA SER A 233 -7.11 -28.56 17.40
C SER A 233 -7.30 -27.20 18.09
N THR A 234 -8.54 -26.70 18.22
CA THR A 234 -8.85 -25.52 19.04
C THR A 234 -8.45 -25.75 20.49
N ILE A 235 -8.89 -26.85 21.09
CA ILE A 235 -8.52 -27.18 22.48
C ILE A 235 -7.00 -27.31 22.64
N MET A 236 -6.31 -27.95 21.69
CA MET A 236 -4.84 -28.04 21.70
C MET A 236 -4.20 -26.63 21.70
N LEU A 237 -4.73 -25.72 20.89
CA LEU A 237 -4.26 -24.33 20.85
C LEU A 237 -4.51 -23.63 22.19
N LEU A 238 -5.71 -23.74 22.74
CA LEU A 238 -6.05 -23.15 24.04
C LEU A 238 -5.13 -23.69 25.17
N MET A 239 -4.88 -24.99 25.22
CA MET A 239 -3.93 -25.58 26.18
C MET A 239 -2.51 -25.04 26.00
N ALA A 240 -2.07 -24.90 24.76
CA ALA A 240 -0.74 -24.42 24.45
C ALA A 240 -0.56 -22.92 24.77
N ILE A 241 -1.61 -22.10 24.59
CA ILE A 241 -1.65 -20.70 24.99
C ILE A 241 -1.62 -20.60 26.52
N GLU A 242 -2.44 -21.37 27.21
CA GLU A 242 -2.50 -21.34 28.67
C GLU A 242 -1.16 -21.73 29.30
N ALA A 243 -0.45 -22.70 28.71
CA ALA A 243 0.90 -23.09 29.11
C ALA A 243 1.97 -22.02 28.82
N MET A 244 1.75 -21.18 27.79
CA MET A 244 2.66 -20.09 27.44
C MET A 244 2.64 -18.95 28.47
N TYR A 245 1.55 -18.81 29.23
CA TYR A 245 1.34 -17.75 30.22
C TYR A 245 1.03 -18.30 31.62
N PRO A 246 1.96 -18.98 32.28
CA PRO A 246 1.70 -19.62 33.59
C PRO A 246 1.36 -18.61 34.69
N GLY A 247 1.88 -17.37 34.59
CA GLY A 247 1.67 -16.31 35.57
C GLY A 247 0.48 -15.39 35.32
N LYS A 248 -0.21 -15.53 34.18
CA LYS A 248 -1.35 -14.69 33.89
C LYS A 248 -2.64 -15.26 34.48
N ARG A 249 -3.43 -14.39 35.13
CA ARG A 249 -4.72 -14.75 35.72
C ARG A 249 -5.79 -14.99 34.68
N MET A 250 -5.78 -14.19 33.62
CA MET A 250 -6.73 -14.27 32.51
C MET A 250 -6.02 -14.07 31.18
N ILE A 251 -6.49 -14.78 30.17
CA ILE A 251 -6.02 -14.67 28.79
C ILE A 251 -7.22 -14.43 27.88
N HIS A 252 -7.28 -13.25 27.30
CA HIS A 252 -8.30 -12.86 26.33
C HIS A 252 -7.86 -13.30 24.94
N LEU A 253 -8.58 -14.20 24.31
CA LEU A 253 -8.29 -14.69 22.97
C LEU A 253 -9.40 -14.26 21.99
N PHE A 254 -9.03 -13.45 21.02
CA PHE A 254 -9.90 -13.01 19.94
C PHE A 254 -9.79 -13.98 18.77
N LEU A 255 -10.93 -14.46 18.26
CA LEU A 255 -11.05 -15.46 17.19
C LEU A 255 -12.13 -15.06 16.21
N ASP A 256 -12.08 -15.62 15.02
CA ASP A 256 -13.22 -15.57 14.10
C ASP A 256 -14.42 -16.39 14.60
N ASN A 257 -15.56 -16.25 13.92
CA ASN A 257 -16.78 -16.98 14.27
C ASN A 257 -16.88 -18.38 13.62
N ALA A 258 -15.77 -19.08 13.42
CA ALA A 258 -15.79 -20.44 12.88
C ALA A 258 -16.56 -21.40 13.80
N ARG A 259 -17.38 -22.28 13.21
CA ARG A 259 -18.28 -23.19 13.95
C ARG A 259 -17.56 -24.08 14.97
N TYR A 260 -16.31 -24.46 14.68
CA TYR A 260 -15.54 -25.35 15.55
C TYR A 260 -15.13 -24.66 16.87
N HIS A 261 -15.05 -23.33 16.93
CA HIS A 261 -14.83 -22.57 18.17
C HIS A 261 -16.04 -22.62 19.10
N HIS A 262 -17.23 -22.77 18.53
CA HIS A 262 -18.49 -22.87 19.30
C HIS A 262 -18.92 -24.32 19.60
N ALA A 263 -18.09 -25.30 19.26
CA ALA A 263 -18.39 -26.71 19.49
C ALA A 263 -18.58 -27.01 20.97
N LYS A 264 -19.52 -27.90 21.29
CA LYS A 264 -19.79 -28.38 22.69
C LYS A 264 -18.51 -28.81 23.41
N LEU A 265 -17.58 -29.46 22.71
CA LEU A 265 -16.32 -29.92 23.25
C LEU A 265 -15.45 -28.74 23.72
N VAL A 266 -15.38 -27.66 22.95
CA VAL A 266 -14.63 -26.43 23.30
C VAL A 266 -15.30 -25.74 24.48
N GLN A 267 -16.65 -25.64 24.49
CA GLN A 267 -17.40 -25.04 25.61
C GLN A 267 -17.20 -25.81 26.91
N ALA A 268 -17.24 -27.15 26.84
CA ALA A 268 -16.96 -28.00 28.01
C ALA A 268 -15.52 -27.83 28.52
N TRP A 269 -14.56 -27.65 27.62
CA TRP A 269 -13.18 -27.37 28.00
C TRP A 269 -13.02 -26.01 28.68
N LEU A 270 -13.69 -24.98 28.17
CA LEU A 270 -13.68 -23.62 28.77
C LEU A 270 -14.37 -23.57 30.13
N ALA A 271 -15.41 -24.39 30.32
CA ALA A 271 -16.16 -24.46 31.58
C ALA A 271 -15.44 -25.23 32.71
N ARG A 272 -14.26 -25.79 32.45
CA ARG A 272 -13.49 -26.53 33.45
C ARG A 272 -13.00 -25.61 34.59
N PRO A 273 -12.96 -26.08 35.84
CA PRO A 273 -12.36 -25.32 36.94
C PRO A 273 -10.92 -24.91 36.65
N GLY A 274 -10.59 -23.65 36.91
CA GLY A 274 -9.23 -23.12 36.70
C GLY A 274 -8.88 -22.77 35.26
N CYS A 275 -9.81 -22.81 34.32
CA CYS A 275 -9.61 -22.29 32.99
C CYS A 275 -9.37 -20.78 33.04
N ARG A 276 -8.28 -20.34 32.41
CA ARG A 276 -7.86 -18.92 32.41
C ARG A 276 -8.09 -18.24 31.06
N ILE A 277 -8.76 -18.90 30.11
CA ILE A 277 -9.01 -18.35 28.77
C ILE A 277 -10.44 -17.86 28.66
N LYS A 278 -10.58 -16.64 28.14
CA LYS A 278 -11.86 -16.04 27.76
C LYS A 278 -11.83 -15.79 26.24
N LEU A 279 -12.77 -16.41 25.52
CA LEU A 279 -12.90 -16.21 24.09
C LEU A 279 -13.71 -14.94 23.79
N HIS A 280 -13.25 -14.19 22.81
CA HIS A 280 -13.93 -13.06 22.20
C HIS A 280 -14.07 -13.31 20.71
N PHE A 281 -15.22 -12.96 20.11
CA PHE A 281 -15.47 -13.26 18.72
C PHE A 281 -15.48 -11.97 17.88
N ILE A 282 -14.65 -11.96 16.84
CA ILE A 282 -14.57 -10.90 15.86
C ILE A 282 -15.83 -10.93 15.00
N PRO A 283 -16.44 -9.78 14.64
CA PRO A 283 -17.63 -9.75 13.77
C PRO A 283 -17.38 -10.51 12.46
N THR A 284 -18.37 -11.27 12.03
CA THR A 284 -18.28 -12.07 10.79
C THR A 284 -17.98 -11.19 9.58
N TYR A 285 -17.21 -11.72 8.63
CA TYR A 285 -16.77 -11.03 7.40
C TYR A 285 -15.87 -9.81 7.62
N CYS A 286 -15.22 -9.69 8.77
CA CYS A 286 -14.34 -8.59 9.14
C CYS A 286 -12.87 -9.01 9.34
N PRO A 287 -12.18 -9.60 8.35
CA PRO A 287 -10.79 -10.05 8.51
C PRO A 287 -9.83 -8.88 8.79
N HIS A 288 -10.22 -7.65 8.46
CA HIS A 288 -9.44 -6.45 8.76
C HIS A 288 -9.40 -6.10 10.27
N LEU A 289 -10.29 -6.68 11.07
CA LEU A 289 -10.32 -6.58 12.54
C LEU A 289 -9.56 -7.75 13.21
N ASP A 290 -8.90 -8.59 12.41
CA ASP A 290 -8.05 -9.67 12.92
C ASP A 290 -6.59 -9.41 12.53
N PRO A 291 -5.74 -8.98 13.47
CA PRO A 291 -4.33 -8.71 13.20
C PRO A 291 -3.53 -9.93 12.73
N ILE A 292 -3.89 -11.13 13.14
CA ILE A 292 -3.18 -12.34 12.74
C ILE A 292 -3.27 -12.61 11.22
N GLU A 293 -4.31 -12.11 10.55
CA GLU A 293 -4.41 -12.14 9.09
C GLU A 293 -3.28 -11.36 8.41
N ARG A 294 -2.82 -10.28 9.05
CA ARG A 294 -1.65 -9.52 8.58
C ARG A 294 -0.35 -10.30 8.78
N LEU A 295 -0.27 -11.09 9.86
CA LEU A 295 0.85 -12.00 10.09
C LEU A 295 0.93 -13.07 9.00
N TRP A 296 -0.21 -13.61 8.55
CA TRP A 296 -0.25 -14.53 7.40
C TRP A 296 0.24 -13.87 6.11
N GLY A 297 -0.13 -12.61 5.90
CA GLY A 297 0.39 -11.82 4.78
C GLY A 297 1.91 -11.64 4.84
N LEU A 298 2.43 -11.35 6.03
CA LEU A 298 3.86 -11.21 6.28
C LEU A 298 4.60 -12.54 6.05
N MET A 299 4.08 -13.66 6.57
CA MET A 299 4.59 -15.00 6.31
C MET A 299 4.70 -15.27 4.79
N HIS A 300 3.66 -14.98 4.03
CA HIS A 300 3.71 -15.17 2.57
C HIS A 300 4.77 -14.30 1.92
N LYS A 301 4.89 -13.04 2.34
CA LYS A 301 5.89 -12.10 1.81
C LYS A 301 7.32 -12.63 2.02
N HIS A 302 7.61 -13.20 3.18
CA HIS A 302 8.96 -13.66 3.52
C HIS A 302 9.28 -15.06 3.02
N ILE A 303 8.29 -15.96 2.94
CA ILE A 303 8.53 -17.38 2.72
C ILE A 303 8.10 -17.87 1.33
N THR A 304 6.98 -17.38 0.78
CA THR A 304 6.42 -17.94 -0.46
C THR A 304 6.51 -17.03 -1.69
N HIS A 305 6.73 -15.71 -1.51
CA HIS A 305 6.85 -14.79 -2.64
C HIS A 305 8.17 -15.04 -3.38
N ASN A 306 8.08 -15.41 -4.66
CA ASN A 306 9.22 -15.69 -5.53
C ASN A 306 10.22 -16.73 -4.98
N ARG A 307 9.80 -17.58 -4.04
CA ARG A 307 10.64 -18.63 -3.44
C ARG A 307 10.00 -20.00 -3.65
N CYS A 308 10.76 -20.91 -4.26
CA CYS A 308 10.40 -22.32 -4.42
C CYS A 308 11.13 -23.16 -3.38
N HIS A 309 10.40 -23.87 -2.57
CA HIS A 309 10.95 -24.87 -1.64
C HIS A 309 10.98 -26.22 -2.33
N LYS A 310 12.11 -26.93 -2.26
CA LYS A 310 12.30 -28.22 -2.99
C LYS A 310 11.36 -29.29 -2.47
N THR A 311 11.18 -29.37 -1.17
CA THR A 311 10.32 -30.38 -0.53
C THR A 311 9.24 -29.71 0.32
N PHE A 312 8.19 -30.48 0.64
CA PHE A 312 7.16 -30.02 1.57
C PHE A 312 7.72 -29.83 2.98
N ALA A 313 8.70 -30.63 3.39
CA ALA A 313 9.38 -30.49 4.68
C ALA A 313 10.14 -29.14 4.76
N ASP A 314 10.87 -28.75 3.71
CA ASP A 314 11.54 -27.43 3.66
C ASP A 314 10.54 -26.28 3.71
N PHE A 315 9.42 -26.43 2.98
CA PHE A 315 8.35 -25.43 2.96
C PHE A 315 7.71 -25.28 4.34
N SER A 316 7.29 -26.37 4.97
CA SER A 316 6.65 -26.35 6.29
C SER A 316 7.63 -25.88 7.36
N GLY A 317 8.88 -26.36 7.33
CA GLY A 317 9.95 -25.94 8.24
C GLY A 317 10.21 -24.45 8.16
N ALA A 318 10.36 -23.88 6.96
CA ALA A 318 10.59 -22.45 6.78
C ALA A 318 9.44 -21.60 7.33
N ILE A 319 8.19 -22.00 7.10
CA ILE A 319 7.01 -21.31 7.64
C ILE A 319 6.98 -21.37 9.17
N LEU A 320 7.17 -22.56 9.75
CA LEU A 320 7.08 -22.74 11.19
C LEU A 320 8.23 -22.03 11.91
N THR A 321 9.45 -22.07 11.40
CA THR A 321 10.59 -21.32 11.92
C THR A 321 10.33 -19.82 11.88
N PHE A 322 9.84 -19.30 10.74
CA PHE A 322 9.50 -17.89 10.64
C PHE A 322 8.47 -17.46 11.70
N LEU A 323 7.38 -18.22 11.81
CA LEU A 323 6.27 -17.87 12.71
C LEU A 323 6.59 -18.08 14.18
N ARG A 324 7.36 -19.14 14.52
CA ARG A 324 7.65 -19.53 15.92
C ARG A 324 8.87 -18.84 16.51
N GLU A 325 9.85 -18.51 15.68
CA GLU A 325 11.16 -18.04 16.11
C GLU A 325 11.51 -16.66 15.61
N GLU A 326 11.41 -16.42 14.28
CA GLU A 326 11.83 -15.16 13.69
C GLU A 326 10.90 -14.01 14.05
N VAL A 327 9.57 -14.23 14.01
CA VAL A 327 8.59 -13.20 14.38
C VAL A 327 8.75 -12.76 15.83
N PRO A 328 8.79 -13.65 16.84
CA PRO A 328 9.00 -13.22 18.22
C PRO A 328 10.36 -12.55 18.46
N ARG A 329 11.43 -13.06 17.83
CA ARG A 329 12.80 -12.52 17.97
C ARG A 329 12.93 -11.12 17.40
N ASN A 330 12.25 -10.84 16.29
CA ASN A 330 12.35 -9.59 15.55
C ASN A 330 11.04 -8.78 15.58
N TRP A 331 10.27 -8.90 16.65
CA TRP A 331 8.94 -8.30 16.74
C TRP A 331 8.95 -6.79 16.48
N HIS A 332 9.96 -6.08 16.96
CA HIS A 332 10.13 -4.64 16.72
C HIS A 332 10.15 -4.24 15.23
N ALA A 333 10.53 -5.16 14.34
CA ALA A 333 10.52 -4.92 12.90
C ALA A 333 9.16 -5.26 12.22
N TYR A 334 8.28 -5.94 12.93
CA TYR A 334 7.03 -6.46 12.39
C TYR A 334 5.77 -5.88 13.05
N CYS A 335 5.88 -5.31 14.24
CA CYS A 335 4.74 -4.83 15.03
C CYS A 335 3.88 -3.80 14.26
N ASP A 336 4.49 -2.87 13.53
CA ASP A 336 3.75 -1.89 12.72
C ASP A 336 2.95 -2.53 11.57
N ALA A 337 3.44 -3.66 11.04
CA ALA A 337 2.76 -4.39 9.96
C ALA A 337 1.63 -5.29 10.48
N VAL A 338 1.67 -5.69 11.77
CA VAL A 338 0.70 -6.60 12.41
C VAL A 338 0.00 -5.85 13.55
N SER A 339 -0.39 -4.62 13.32
CA SER A 339 -1.01 -3.74 14.33
C SER A 339 -2.52 -3.99 14.47
N ASP A 340 -3.08 -3.55 15.57
CA ASP A 340 -4.51 -3.49 15.87
C ASP A 340 -5.15 -2.14 15.54
N ASN A 341 -4.58 -1.39 14.62
CA ASN A 341 -5.14 -0.13 14.11
C ASN A 341 -6.49 -0.40 13.39
N PHE A 342 -7.51 -0.66 14.19
CA PHE A 342 -8.83 -0.99 13.69
C PHE A 342 -9.56 0.22 13.14
N ARG A 343 -10.37 -0.02 12.12
CA ARG A 343 -11.26 0.99 11.53
C ARG A 343 -12.55 0.33 11.08
N VAL A 344 -13.62 1.06 11.17
CA VAL A 344 -14.88 0.66 10.58
C VAL A 344 -14.78 0.77 9.07
N ILE A 345 -15.19 -0.28 8.36
CA ILE A 345 -15.30 -0.30 6.91
C ILE A 345 -16.77 -0.44 6.56
N SER A 346 -17.32 0.53 5.85
CA SER A 346 -18.70 0.49 5.36
C SER A 346 -18.74 0.14 3.87
N PRO A 347 -19.69 -0.68 3.40
CA PRO A 347 -19.95 -0.82 1.96
C PRO A 347 -20.23 0.52 1.27
N LYS A 348 -20.69 1.53 1.99
CA LYS A 348 -20.93 2.89 1.48
C LYS A 348 -19.65 3.66 1.15
N ASP A 349 -18.52 3.25 1.72
CA ASP A 349 -17.20 3.86 1.46
C ASP A 349 -16.64 3.45 0.09
N PHE A 350 -17.29 2.51 -0.58
CA PHE A 350 -16.86 1.95 -1.85
C PHE A 350 -17.98 2.00 -2.87
N ARG A 351 -17.63 2.27 -4.11
CA ARG A 351 -18.50 1.94 -5.23
C ARG A 351 -18.45 0.43 -5.44
N ILE A 352 -19.52 -0.27 -5.06
CA ILE A 352 -19.62 -1.72 -5.25
C ILE A 352 -20.00 -2.00 -6.70
N LEU A 353 -19.16 -2.78 -7.37
CA LEU A 353 -19.41 -3.29 -8.72
C LEU A 353 -20.43 -4.44 -8.64
N ALA A 354 -21.40 -4.43 -9.52
CA ALA A 354 -22.45 -5.46 -9.59
C ALA A 354 -21.90 -6.78 -10.17
#